data_243299e64dee9be961c5d80ea964e3de
#
_entry.id   243299e64dee9be961c5d80ea964e3de
#
_cell.length_a   1.000
_cell.length_b   1.000
_cell.length_c   1.000
_cell.angle_alpha   90.00
_cell.angle_beta   90.00
_cell.angle_gamma   90.00
#
_symmetry.space_group_name_H-M   'P 1'
#
loop_
_entity.id
_entity.type
_entity.pdbx_description
1 polymer ?
#
loop_
_entity_poly.entity_id
_entity_poly.type
_entity_poly.pdbx_seq_one_letter_code
_entity_poly.pdbx_strand_id
1 'polypeptide(L)'
;LYDLFPISSPPFPSNNPHDLLINYVDSEEEMHDYARSLLGLTWTEIDCKFWYDCGDYLFFATPKGFSYFLPSLIKCRYEWFLDHEITVGTAIDFVFYCIVGNFDNDAEFEYALTQDDKGYLLNRIYEVFLSYNIDQILAVKQWITQEEASDMRLSKGAFNATTYRRIYYLINNVLKVR
;
A
#
# COMPACT_ATOMS: atom_id res chain seq x y z
N LEU A 1 5.69 11.10 -10.86
CA LEU A 1 5.67 9.71 -10.37
C LEU A 1 6.73 8.86 -11.07
N TYR A 2 6.77 8.82 -12.39
CA TYR A 2 7.72 8.00 -13.17
C TYR A 2 9.19 8.32 -12.86
N ASP A 3 9.55 9.57 -12.66
CA ASP A 3 10.91 9.98 -12.31
C ASP A 3 11.32 9.52 -10.91
N LEU A 4 10.36 9.39 -9.99
CA LEU A 4 10.59 9.00 -8.60
C LEU A 4 10.64 7.48 -8.43
N PHE A 5 9.87 6.73 -9.23
CA PHE A 5 9.77 5.27 -9.15
C PHE A 5 10.24 4.64 -10.46
N PRO A 6 11.56 4.40 -10.61
CA PRO A 6 12.10 3.85 -11.86
C PRO A 6 11.56 2.44 -12.13
N ILE A 7 11.18 2.20 -13.39
CA ILE A 7 10.59 0.93 -13.85
C ILE A 7 11.60 -0.23 -13.76
N SER A 8 12.89 0.08 -13.94
CA SER A 8 13.97 -0.90 -14.05
C SER A 8 14.57 -1.34 -12.71
N SER A 9 14.02 -0.91 -11.60
CA SER A 9 14.62 -1.27 -10.31
C SER A 9 14.33 -2.72 -9.96
N PRO A 10 15.37 -3.57 -9.76
CA PRO A 10 15.17 -4.89 -9.20
C PRO A 10 14.37 -4.78 -7.90
N PRO A 11 13.58 -5.75 -7.58
CA PRO A 11 13.60 -7.13 -8.03
C PRO A 11 12.56 -7.44 -9.11
N PHE A 12 11.84 -6.47 -9.55
CA PHE A 12 10.73 -6.65 -10.46
C PHE A 12 11.02 -6.04 -11.83
N PRO A 13 10.41 -6.58 -12.88
CA PRO A 13 9.39 -7.63 -12.87
C PRO A 13 9.93 -8.98 -12.41
N SER A 14 9.24 -9.66 -11.49
CA SER A 14 9.58 -11.02 -11.06
C SER A 14 8.76 -12.04 -11.82
N ASN A 15 9.40 -13.18 -12.15
CA ASN A 15 8.72 -14.36 -12.69
C ASN A 15 8.47 -15.42 -11.61
N ASN A 16 8.75 -15.13 -10.35
CA ASN A 16 8.53 -16.02 -9.23
C ASN A 16 7.36 -15.51 -8.37
N PRO A 17 6.23 -16.24 -8.30
CA PRO A 17 5.07 -15.82 -7.50
C PRO A 17 5.36 -15.71 -6.00
N HIS A 18 6.36 -16.44 -5.48
CA HIS A 18 6.78 -16.32 -4.07
C HIS A 18 7.42 -14.96 -3.74
N ASP A 19 7.90 -14.22 -4.75
CA ASP A 19 8.35 -12.85 -4.54
C ASP A 19 7.16 -11.87 -4.38
N LEU A 20 5.97 -12.28 -4.77
CA LEU A 20 4.78 -11.44 -4.84
C LEU A 20 3.83 -11.64 -3.67
N LEU A 21 3.65 -12.88 -3.19
CA LEU A 21 2.71 -13.24 -2.12
C LEU A 21 3.42 -13.78 -0.89
N ILE A 22 2.95 -13.32 0.28
CA ILE A 22 3.33 -13.91 1.55
C ILE A 22 2.61 -15.25 1.67
N ASN A 23 3.35 -16.26 2.17
CA ASN A 23 2.82 -17.61 2.37
C ASN A 23 2.09 -18.12 1.12
N TYR A 24 2.71 -17.95 -0.05
CA TYR A 24 2.12 -18.32 -1.34
C TYR A 24 1.46 -19.72 -1.32
N VAL A 25 2.07 -20.71 -0.63
CA VAL A 25 1.55 -22.08 -0.56
C VAL A 25 0.22 -22.18 0.19
N ASP A 26 0.02 -21.33 1.20
CA ASP A 26 -1.16 -21.36 2.09
C ASP A 26 -2.21 -20.28 1.70
N SER A 27 -1.95 -19.53 0.64
CA SER A 27 -2.87 -18.50 0.17
C SER A 27 -4.08 -19.10 -0.55
N GLU A 28 -5.18 -18.36 -0.59
CA GLU A 28 -6.35 -18.74 -1.38
C GLU A 28 -6.02 -18.73 -2.88
N GLU A 29 -6.71 -19.58 -3.66
CA GLU A 29 -6.48 -19.72 -5.10
C GLU A 29 -6.61 -18.39 -5.85
N GLU A 30 -7.56 -17.56 -5.45
CA GLU A 30 -7.76 -16.22 -5.98
C GLU A 30 -6.53 -15.33 -5.84
N MET A 31 -5.85 -15.37 -4.69
CA MET A 31 -4.61 -14.61 -4.46
C MET A 31 -3.48 -15.13 -5.36
N HIS A 32 -3.44 -16.42 -5.62
CA HIS A 32 -2.51 -17.01 -6.58
C HIS A 32 -2.74 -16.49 -8.00
N ASP A 33 -4.00 -16.36 -8.41
CA ASP A 33 -4.35 -15.85 -9.74
C ASP A 33 -3.97 -14.36 -9.86
N TYR A 34 -4.19 -13.57 -8.82
CA TYR A 34 -3.73 -12.18 -8.80
C TYR A 34 -2.21 -12.09 -8.91
N ALA A 35 -1.47 -12.88 -8.12
CA ALA A 35 -0.01 -12.90 -8.21
C ALA A 35 0.47 -13.32 -9.60
N ARG A 36 -0.14 -14.36 -10.19
CA ARG A 36 0.21 -14.83 -11.54
C ARG A 36 -0.05 -13.75 -12.59
N SER A 37 -1.12 -12.98 -12.47
CA SER A 37 -1.46 -11.90 -13.41
C SER A 37 -0.45 -10.74 -13.38
N LEU A 38 0.32 -10.60 -12.28
CA LEU A 38 1.35 -9.57 -12.11
C LEU A 38 2.76 -10.06 -12.48
N LEU A 39 2.95 -11.36 -12.73
CA LEU A 39 4.26 -11.91 -13.07
C LEU A 39 4.82 -11.27 -14.34
N GLY A 40 6.05 -10.80 -14.26
CA GLY A 40 6.75 -10.18 -15.38
C GLY A 40 6.28 -8.78 -15.78
N LEU A 41 5.19 -8.26 -15.15
CA LEU A 41 4.71 -6.92 -15.42
C LEU A 41 5.49 -5.86 -14.66
N THR A 42 5.76 -4.74 -15.31
CA THR A 42 6.19 -3.52 -14.63
C THR A 42 4.99 -2.84 -13.97
N TRP A 43 5.23 -2.05 -12.94
CA TRP A 43 4.15 -1.31 -12.25
C TRP A 43 3.40 -0.35 -13.21
N THR A 44 4.02 0.06 -14.31
CA THR A 44 3.39 0.94 -15.32
C THR A 44 2.44 0.21 -16.26
N GLU A 45 2.59 -1.11 -16.39
CA GLU A 45 1.77 -1.96 -17.26
C GLU A 45 0.51 -2.48 -16.57
N ILE A 46 0.39 -2.31 -15.25
CA ILE A 46 -0.80 -2.73 -14.51
C ILE A 46 -2.01 -1.93 -14.99
N ASP A 47 -3.04 -2.64 -15.43
CA ASP A 47 -4.34 -2.07 -15.74
C ASP A 47 -5.00 -1.55 -14.46
N CYS A 48 -5.54 -0.35 -14.50
CA CYS A 48 -6.20 0.25 -13.34
C CYS A 48 -7.45 -0.54 -12.90
N LYS A 49 -8.08 -1.27 -13.82
CA LYS A 49 -9.15 -2.20 -13.49
C LYS A 49 -8.69 -3.30 -12.54
N PHE A 50 -7.44 -3.74 -12.61
CA PHE A 50 -6.86 -4.68 -11.66
C PHE A 50 -7.00 -4.17 -10.21
N TRP A 51 -6.65 -2.92 -9.94
CA TRP A 51 -6.76 -2.34 -8.61
C TRP A 51 -8.21 -2.15 -8.15
N TYR A 52 -9.13 -1.98 -9.08
CA TYR A 52 -10.55 -1.94 -8.77
C TYR A 52 -11.08 -3.32 -8.35
N ASP A 53 -10.70 -4.37 -9.09
CA ASP A 53 -11.17 -5.73 -8.84
C ASP A 53 -10.40 -6.43 -7.70
N CYS A 54 -9.12 -6.07 -7.48
CA CYS A 54 -8.16 -6.79 -6.65
C CYS A 54 -7.37 -5.86 -5.70
N GLY A 55 -8.00 -4.80 -5.21
CA GLY A 55 -7.34 -3.78 -4.36
C GLY A 55 -6.76 -4.34 -3.06
N ASP A 56 -7.30 -5.43 -2.57
CA ASP A 56 -6.84 -6.16 -1.39
C ASP A 56 -5.56 -6.97 -1.61
N TYR A 57 -5.14 -7.18 -2.87
CA TYR A 57 -3.89 -7.91 -3.18
C TYR A 57 -2.69 -7.36 -2.40
N LEU A 58 -2.57 -6.04 -2.25
CA LEU A 58 -1.44 -5.44 -1.53
C LEU A 58 -1.38 -5.87 -0.05
N PHE A 59 -2.50 -6.23 0.55
CA PHE A 59 -2.55 -6.77 1.90
C PHE A 59 -1.81 -8.12 2.01
N PHE A 60 -1.86 -8.92 0.96
CA PHE A 60 -1.22 -10.24 0.90
C PHE A 60 0.17 -10.18 0.23
N ALA A 61 0.54 -9.05 -0.38
CA ALA A 61 1.81 -8.91 -1.06
C ALA A 61 3.00 -8.94 -0.09
N THR A 62 4.12 -9.48 -0.54
CA THR A 62 5.39 -9.31 0.16
C THR A 62 5.74 -7.83 0.29
N PRO A 63 6.56 -7.38 1.27
CA PRO A 63 7.00 -5.99 1.34
C PRO A 63 7.63 -5.50 0.02
N LYS A 64 8.34 -6.38 -0.65
CA LYS A 64 8.99 -6.17 -1.93
C LYS A 64 7.98 -5.97 -3.07
N GLY A 65 6.98 -6.86 -3.17
CA GLY A 65 5.87 -6.74 -4.12
C GLY A 65 5.05 -5.48 -3.87
N PHE A 66 4.70 -5.24 -2.61
CA PHE A 66 3.97 -4.05 -2.20
C PHE A 66 4.71 -2.76 -2.62
N SER A 67 5.99 -2.63 -2.26
CA SER A 67 6.77 -1.43 -2.58
C SER A 67 6.91 -1.20 -4.08
N TYR A 68 7.01 -2.28 -4.87
CA TYR A 68 7.10 -2.17 -6.31
C TYR A 68 5.77 -1.75 -6.98
N PHE A 69 4.64 -2.29 -6.52
CA PHE A 69 3.35 -2.05 -7.16
C PHE A 69 2.56 -0.86 -6.59
N LEU A 70 2.91 -0.33 -5.42
CA LEU A 70 2.26 0.84 -4.85
C LEU A 70 2.23 2.05 -5.82
N PRO A 71 3.29 2.36 -6.59
CA PRO A 71 3.25 3.43 -7.59
C PRO A 71 2.18 3.23 -8.66
N SER A 72 1.86 1.99 -9.05
CA SER A 72 0.76 1.70 -9.96
C SER A 72 -0.59 2.08 -9.37
N LEU A 73 -0.84 1.73 -8.12
CA LEU A 73 -2.08 2.14 -7.42
C LEU A 73 -2.21 3.66 -7.37
N ILE A 74 -1.11 4.36 -7.02
CA ILE A 74 -1.08 5.83 -6.99
C ILE A 74 -1.39 6.40 -8.37
N LYS A 75 -0.75 5.87 -9.44
CA LYS A 75 -1.01 6.27 -10.82
C LYS A 75 -2.49 6.13 -11.16
N CYS A 76 -3.05 4.96 -10.93
CA CYS A 76 -4.43 4.66 -11.28
C CYS A 76 -5.44 5.51 -10.51
N ARG A 77 -5.13 5.91 -9.29
CA ARG A 77 -5.97 6.84 -8.53
C ARG A 77 -6.14 8.17 -9.28
N TYR A 78 -5.09 8.67 -9.89
CA TYR A 78 -5.15 9.95 -10.61
C TYR A 78 -5.66 9.82 -12.05
N GLU A 79 -5.35 8.73 -12.74
CA GLU A 79 -5.63 8.58 -14.17
C GLU A 79 -7.01 7.98 -14.46
N TRP A 80 -7.50 7.11 -13.60
CA TRP A 80 -8.70 6.34 -13.93
C TRP A 80 -9.86 6.57 -12.95
N PHE A 81 -9.59 6.59 -11.67
CA PHE A 81 -10.64 6.66 -10.68
C PHE A 81 -11.33 8.02 -10.59
N LEU A 82 -10.62 9.10 -10.92
CA LEU A 82 -11.22 10.44 -10.96
C LEU A 82 -12.28 10.56 -12.07
N ASP A 83 -12.07 9.89 -13.20
CA ASP A 83 -12.96 9.96 -14.35
C ASP A 83 -14.21 9.06 -14.20
N HIS A 84 -14.17 8.07 -13.31
CA HIS A 84 -15.25 7.08 -13.17
C HIS A 84 -16.09 7.26 -11.91
N GLU A 85 -15.93 8.34 -11.16
CA GLU A 85 -16.59 8.58 -9.86
C GLU A 85 -16.46 7.39 -8.88
N ILE A 86 -15.53 6.50 -9.13
CA ILE A 86 -15.31 5.32 -8.31
C ILE A 86 -14.59 5.77 -7.05
N THR A 87 -15.26 5.66 -5.96
CA THR A 87 -14.65 5.84 -4.63
C THR A 87 -13.65 4.72 -4.41
N VAL A 88 -12.39 5.01 -4.68
CA VAL A 88 -11.24 4.12 -4.39
C VAL A 88 -10.96 4.05 -2.89
N GLY A 89 -11.92 4.47 -2.10
CA GLY A 89 -11.92 4.20 -0.67
C GLY A 89 -11.50 2.77 -0.35
N THR A 90 -11.85 1.81 -1.21
CA THR A 90 -11.63 0.40 -0.92
C THR A 90 -10.17 -0.03 -0.92
N ALA A 91 -9.33 0.34 -1.88
CA ALA A 91 -7.94 -0.17 -1.89
C ALA A 91 -7.08 0.50 -0.81
N ILE A 92 -7.22 1.81 -0.63
CA ILE A 92 -6.48 2.56 0.39
C ILE A 92 -7.05 2.28 1.77
N ASP A 93 -8.37 2.33 1.92
CA ASP A 93 -9.04 2.01 3.18
C ASP A 93 -8.77 0.57 3.56
N PHE A 94 -8.86 -0.39 2.63
CA PHE A 94 -8.63 -1.78 2.94
C PHE A 94 -7.18 -2.03 3.32
N VAL A 95 -6.23 -1.62 2.50
CA VAL A 95 -4.80 -1.87 2.76
C VAL A 95 -4.30 -1.16 4.01
N PHE A 96 -4.59 0.12 4.15
CA PHE A 96 -4.11 0.87 5.32
C PHE A 96 -5.02 0.71 6.54
N TYR A 97 -6.35 0.65 6.36
CA TYR A 97 -7.27 0.45 7.47
C TYR A 97 -7.07 -0.91 8.13
N CYS A 98 -6.97 -1.99 7.37
CA CYS A 98 -6.73 -3.32 7.94
C CYS A 98 -5.39 -3.44 8.65
N ILE A 99 -4.38 -2.68 8.20
CA ILE A 99 -3.02 -2.76 8.76
C ILE A 99 -2.85 -1.82 9.96
N VAL A 100 -3.33 -0.60 9.87
CA VAL A 100 -3.10 0.43 10.91
C VAL A 100 -4.35 0.82 11.67
N GLY A 101 -5.54 0.46 11.18
CA GLY A 101 -6.84 0.78 11.77
C GLY A 101 -7.28 -0.15 12.91
N ASN A 102 -6.80 -1.39 12.92
CA ASN A 102 -7.25 -2.47 13.81
C ASN A 102 -6.65 -2.46 15.23
N PHE A 103 -6.35 -1.29 15.77
CA PHE A 103 -5.88 -1.13 17.15
C PHE A 103 -6.88 -0.29 17.93
N ASP A 104 -7.19 -0.71 19.15
CA ASP A 104 -8.17 -0.01 20.01
C ASP A 104 -7.71 1.41 20.36
N ASN A 105 -6.39 1.61 20.47
CA ASN A 105 -5.81 2.92 20.77
C ASN A 105 -4.38 3.06 20.22
N ASP A 106 -3.82 4.27 20.31
CA ASP A 106 -2.49 4.56 19.76
C ASP A 106 -1.36 3.91 20.59
N ALA A 107 -1.55 3.68 21.90
CA ALA A 107 -0.55 3.02 22.72
C ALA A 107 -0.41 1.53 22.32
N GLU A 108 -1.51 0.87 21.98
CA GLU A 108 -1.50 -0.49 21.44
C GLU A 108 -0.82 -0.54 20.07
N PHE A 109 -1.11 0.42 19.20
CA PHE A 109 -0.47 0.57 17.90
C PHE A 109 1.04 0.77 18.03
N GLU A 110 1.50 1.68 18.90
CA GLU A 110 2.91 1.93 19.15
C GLU A 110 3.61 0.70 19.78
N TYR A 111 2.93 0.02 20.68
CA TYR A 111 3.43 -1.21 21.28
C TYR A 111 3.58 -2.32 20.22
N ALA A 112 2.61 -2.47 19.32
CA ALA A 112 2.66 -3.47 18.26
C ALA A 112 3.87 -3.29 17.32
N LEU A 113 4.32 -2.05 17.09
CA LEU A 113 5.54 -1.77 16.32
C LEU A 113 6.82 -2.31 16.97
N THR A 114 6.80 -2.59 18.29
CA THR A 114 7.94 -3.12 19.03
C THR A 114 7.92 -4.63 19.17
N GLN A 115 6.86 -5.31 18.69
CA GLN A 115 6.68 -6.76 18.83
C GLN A 115 6.81 -7.46 17.48
N ASP A 116 7.65 -8.49 17.43
CA ASP A 116 7.93 -9.24 16.20
C ASP A 116 6.71 -10.04 15.67
N ASP A 117 5.82 -10.48 16.57
CA ASP A 117 4.71 -11.37 16.23
C ASP A 117 3.35 -10.67 16.05
N LYS A 118 3.05 -9.67 16.87
CA LYS A 118 1.79 -8.93 16.78
C LYS A 118 1.82 -7.79 15.77
N GLY A 119 3.01 -7.29 15.44
CA GLY A 119 3.23 -6.22 14.49
C GLY A 119 3.46 -6.68 13.05
N TYR A 120 3.26 -7.96 12.73
CA TYR A 120 3.68 -8.52 11.44
C TYR A 120 3.19 -7.71 10.22
N LEU A 121 1.91 -7.38 10.16
CA LEU A 121 1.37 -6.56 9.07
C LEU A 121 1.88 -5.12 9.13
N LEU A 122 2.01 -4.58 10.33
CA LEU A 122 2.49 -3.23 10.57
C LEU A 122 3.97 -3.10 10.21
N ASN A 123 4.78 -4.08 10.60
CA ASN A 123 6.20 -4.15 10.23
C ASN A 123 6.40 -4.23 8.72
N ARG A 124 5.53 -4.93 7.99
CA ARG A 124 5.57 -4.97 6.52
C ARG A 124 5.41 -3.59 5.88
N ILE A 125 4.42 -2.81 6.31
CA ILE A 125 4.26 -1.43 5.81
C ILE A 125 5.47 -0.57 6.17
N TYR A 126 6.02 -0.76 7.35
CA TYR A 126 7.24 -0.07 7.76
C TYR A 126 8.43 -0.45 6.86
N GLU A 127 8.60 -1.74 6.54
CA GLU A 127 9.61 -2.23 5.59
C GLU A 127 9.41 -1.66 4.19
N VAL A 128 8.17 -1.56 3.70
CA VAL A 128 7.84 -0.92 2.43
C VAL A 128 8.35 0.53 2.43
N PHE A 129 8.03 1.30 3.46
CA PHE A 129 8.48 2.69 3.55
C PHE A 129 10.01 2.79 3.72
N LEU A 130 10.64 1.86 4.43
CA LEU A 130 12.10 1.78 4.53
C LEU A 130 12.77 1.42 3.20
N SER A 131 12.09 0.77 2.27
CA SER A 131 12.66 0.46 0.95
C SER A 131 12.76 1.67 0.03
N TYR A 132 11.98 2.73 0.27
CA TYR A 132 11.94 3.94 -0.54
C TYR A 132 13.03 4.93 -0.15
N ASN A 133 13.52 5.71 -1.10
CA ASN A 133 14.33 6.89 -0.83
C ASN A 133 13.45 8.04 -0.29
N ILE A 134 14.09 9.13 0.15
CA ILE A 134 13.38 10.26 0.78
C ILE A 134 12.34 10.87 -0.17
N ASP A 135 12.67 11.05 -1.45
CA ASP A 135 11.77 11.68 -2.42
C ASP A 135 10.55 10.79 -2.70
N GLN A 136 10.75 9.47 -2.77
CA GLN A 136 9.66 8.49 -2.90
C GLN A 136 8.74 8.51 -1.69
N ILE A 137 9.29 8.55 -0.47
CA ILE A 137 8.49 8.64 0.77
C ILE A 137 7.70 9.94 0.81
N LEU A 138 8.29 11.07 0.41
CA LEU A 138 7.60 12.35 0.36
C LEU A 138 6.47 12.34 -0.68
N ALA A 139 6.66 11.68 -1.82
CA ALA A 139 5.60 11.49 -2.82
C ALA A 139 4.44 10.64 -2.28
N VAL A 140 4.73 9.53 -1.59
CA VAL A 140 3.71 8.71 -0.91
C VAL A 140 2.98 9.55 0.15
N LYS A 141 3.71 10.31 0.97
CA LYS A 141 3.10 11.19 1.97
C LYS A 141 2.17 12.24 1.35
N GLN A 142 2.58 12.84 0.23
CA GLN A 142 1.75 13.80 -0.50
C GLN A 142 0.48 13.13 -1.01
N TRP A 143 0.58 11.94 -1.59
CA TRP A 143 -0.58 11.18 -2.03
C TRP A 143 -1.54 10.89 -0.86
N ILE A 144 -1.06 10.36 0.27
CA ILE A 144 -1.88 10.13 1.47
C ILE A 144 -2.59 11.41 1.94
N THR A 145 -1.91 12.55 1.90
CA THR A 145 -2.51 13.86 2.26
C THR A 145 -3.66 14.24 1.32
N GLN A 146 -3.54 13.93 0.04
CA GLN A 146 -4.61 14.21 -0.94
C GLN A 146 -5.80 13.27 -0.74
N GLU A 147 -5.55 11.99 -0.44
CA GLU A 147 -6.61 11.03 -0.13
C GLU A 147 -7.34 11.42 1.16
N GLU A 148 -6.62 11.77 2.21
CA GLU A 148 -7.23 12.28 3.45
C GLU A 148 -8.15 13.47 3.18
N ALA A 149 -7.69 14.45 2.41
CA ALA A 149 -8.50 15.62 2.06
C ALA A 149 -9.73 15.26 1.19
N SER A 150 -9.62 14.21 0.36
CA SER A 150 -10.73 13.67 -0.42
C SER A 150 -11.75 12.97 0.47
N ASP A 151 -11.30 12.10 1.36
CA ASP A 151 -12.15 11.35 2.29
C ASP A 151 -12.90 12.29 3.25
N MET A 152 -12.24 13.31 3.76
CA MET A 152 -12.87 14.33 4.60
C MET A 152 -14.04 15.03 3.89
N ARG A 153 -13.97 15.21 2.57
CA ARG A 153 -15.03 15.83 1.77
C ARG A 153 -16.18 14.88 1.48
N LEU A 154 -15.90 13.59 1.28
CA LEU A 154 -16.84 12.60 0.80
C LEU A 154 -17.55 11.84 1.92
N SER A 155 -16.92 11.65 3.05
CA SER A 155 -17.36 10.71 4.10
C SER A 155 -18.49 11.23 5.00
N LYS A 156 -18.93 12.48 4.86
CA LYS A 156 -20.05 13.07 5.64
C LYS A 156 -20.04 12.70 7.14
N GLY A 157 -18.88 12.59 7.74
CA GLY A 157 -18.71 12.29 9.18
C GLY A 157 -18.24 10.87 9.53
N ALA A 158 -18.07 9.98 8.55
CA ALA A 158 -17.51 8.64 8.77
C ALA A 158 -15.98 8.57 8.54
N PHE A 159 -15.33 9.73 8.47
CA PHE A 159 -13.90 9.85 8.24
C PHE A 159 -13.07 9.23 9.39
N ASN A 160 -12.16 8.34 9.05
CA ASN A 160 -11.28 7.71 10.03
C ASN A 160 -9.92 8.46 10.17
N ALA A 161 -9.92 9.58 10.87
CA ALA A 161 -8.73 10.38 11.14
C ALA A 161 -7.60 9.57 11.83
N THR A 162 -7.94 8.54 12.57
CA THR A 162 -6.96 7.71 13.30
C THR A 162 -6.09 6.92 12.34
N THR A 163 -6.65 6.36 11.27
CA THR A 163 -5.90 5.62 10.24
C THR A 163 -4.84 6.53 9.61
N TYR A 164 -5.23 7.72 9.14
CA TYR A 164 -4.29 8.66 8.53
C TYR A 164 -3.20 9.12 9.51
N ARG A 165 -3.55 9.41 10.76
CA ARG A 165 -2.58 9.78 11.80
C ARG A 165 -1.54 8.68 12.01
N ARG A 166 -1.93 7.40 12.05
CA ARG A 166 -1.04 6.27 12.21
C ARG A 166 -0.14 6.06 10.99
N ILE A 167 -0.65 6.25 9.78
CA ILE A 167 0.17 6.22 8.56
C ILE A 167 1.22 7.33 8.59
N TYR A 168 0.85 8.55 8.96
CA TYR A 168 1.81 9.64 9.12
C TYR A 168 2.86 9.38 10.19
N TYR A 169 2.47 8.73 11.28
CA TYR A 169 3.41 8.30 12.32
C TYR A 169 4.48 7.37 11.74
N LEU A 170 4.10 6.35 10.97
CA LEU A 170 5.03 5.45 10.30
C LEU A 170 5.94 6.18 9.33
N ILE A 171 5.39 6.99 8.43
CA ILE A 171 6.15 7.77 7.46
C ILE A 171 7.15 8.71 8.17
N ASN A 172 6.72 9.41 9.19
CA ASN A 172 7.58 10.33 9.92
C ASN A 172 8.70 9.61 10.68
N ASN A 173 8.46 8.41 11.19
CA ASN A 173 9.51 7.60 11.83
C ASN A 173 10.55 7.14 10.80
N VAL A 174 10.14 6.73 9.62
CA VAL A 174 11.08 6.40 8.52
C VAL A 174 11.91 7.62 8.13
N LEU A 175 11.31 8.80 8.01
CA LEU A 175 12.02 10.04 7.69
C LEU A 175 13.02 10.50 8.77
N LYS A 176 12.84 10.09 10.04
CA LYS A 176 13.78 10.40 11.13
C LYS A 176 15.03 9.53 11.12
N VAL A 177 14.96 8.33 10.57
CA VAL A 177 16.09 7.37 10.57
C VAL A 177 16.87 7.39 9.26
N ARG A 178 16.48 8.23 8.31
CA ARG A 178 17.12 8.50 7.02
C ARG A 178 17.94 9.78 7.05
#